data_642d6662b19f2a60e1beb88b6913f5e2
#
_entry.id   642d6662b19f2a60e1beb88b6913f5e2
#
_cell.length_a   1.000
_cell.length_b   1.000
_cell.length_c   1.000
_cell.angle_alpha   90.00
_cell.angle_beta   90.00
_cell.angle_gamma   90.00
#
_symmetry.space_group_name_H-M   'P 1'
#
loop_
_entity.id
_entity.type
_entity.pdbx_description
1 polymer ?
#
loop_
_entity_poly.entity_id
_entity_poly.type
_entity_poly.pdbx_seq_one_letter_code
_entity_poly.pdbx_strand_id
1 'polypeptide(L)'
;MPTNRTSVSSGSDFEAAVGYSRAVRVGPHVAVAGTTGAGPAGDIAAQARDALRRIEIALQQAGAALTDVVRTRLYVTDISRWREVAEVHAQAFGQIRPVATMVEVSALIAPELLVEIEADAYVEP
;
A
#
# COMPACT_ATOMS: atom_id res chain seq x y z
N MET A 1 -7.54 -28.24 -11.57
CA MET A 1 -6.28 -27.85 -10.95
C MET A 1 -6.57 -26.97 -9.74
N PRO A 2 -6.02 -27.30 -8.60
CA PRO A 2 -6.11 -26.35 -7.50
C PRO A 2 -5.35 -25.08 -7.85
N THR A 3 -5.86 -23.95 -7.39
CA THR A 3 -5.23 -22.66 -7.61
C THR A 3 -4.39 -22.29 -6.38
N ASN A 4 -3.21 -21.69 -6.60
CA ASN A 4 -2.39 -21.12 -5.54
C ASN A 4 -2.81 -19.69 -5.21
N ARG A 5 -3.98 -19.27 -5.67
CA ARG A 5 -4.46 -17.91 -5.50
C ARG A 5 -5.22 -17.75 -4.19
N THR A 6 -4.78 -16.80 -3.37
CA THR A 6 -5.45 -16.39 -2.14
C THR A 6 -5.82 -14.92 -2.26
N SER A 7 -7.07 -14.58 -1.95
CA SER A 7 -7.53 -13.19 -1.94
C SER A 7 -7.77 -12.73 -0.51
N VAL A 8 -7.36 -11.49 -0.22
CA VAL A 8 -7.53 -10.87 1.09
C VAL A 8 -8.51 -9.71 0.94
N SER A 9 -9.50 -9.65 1.82
CA SER A 9 -10.48 -8.57 1.87
C SER A 9 -10.30 -7.76 3.15
N SER A 10 -10.47 -6.43 3.04
CA SER A 10 -10.52 -5.55 4.21
C SER A 10 -11.96 -5.26 4.66
N GLY A 11 -12.95 -5.78 3.93
CA GLY A 11 -14.36 -5.52 4.19
C GLY A 11 -14.85 -4.18 3.64
N SER A 12 -14.05 -3.50 2.82
CA SER A 12 -14.44 -2.23 2.21
C SER A 12 -15.52 -2.43 1.14
N ASP A 13 -16.54 -1.55 1.15
CA ASP A 13 -17.58 -1.55 0.13
C ASP A 13 -17.03 -1.32 -1.28
N PHE A 14 -15.91 -0.61 -1.42
CA PHE A 14 -15.26 -0.37 -2.69
C PHE A 14 -14.79 -1.67 -3.36
N GLU A 15 -14.38 -2.65 -2.57
CA GLU A 15 -13.89 -3.94 -3.12
C GLU A 15 -14.97 -4.63 -3.93
N ALA A 16 -16.18 -4.71 -3.41
CA ALA A 16 -17.29 -5.32 -4.13
C ALA A 16 -17.77 -4.44 -5.29
N ALA A 17 -17.86 -3.14 -5.08
CA ALA A 17 -18.37 -2.21 -6.10
C ALA A 17 -17.45 -2.13 -7.32
N VAL A 18 -16.15 -2.18 -7.11
CA VAL A 18 -15.15 -2.08 -8.19
C VAL A 18 -14.75 -3.46 -8.70
N GLY A 19 -14.82 -4.48 -7.86
CA GLY A 19 -14.44 -5.84 -8.22
C GLY A 19 -12.95 -6.11 -7.99
N TYR A 20 -12.41 -5.69 -6.83
CA TYR A 20 -11.02 -5.94 -6.50
C TYR A 20 -10.86 -6.52 -5.11
N SER A 21 -9.68 -7.06 -4.83
CA SER A 21 -9.28 -7.55 -3.52
C SER A 21 -8.28 -6.61 -2.89
N ARG A 22 -8.18 -6.57 -1.56
CA ARG A 22 -7.19 -5.76 -0.87
C ARG A 22 -5.77 -6.24 -1.15
N ALA A 23 -5.59 -7.55 -1.24
CA ALA A 23 -4.35 -8.16 -1.65
C ALA A 23 -4.64 -9.50 -2.33
N VAL A 24 -3.75 -9.93 -3.19
CA VAL A 24 -3.81 -11.23 -3.85
C VAL A 24 -2.45 -11.88 -3.76
N ARG A 25 -2.42 -13.13 -3.35
CA ARG A 25 -1.20 -13.94 -3.37
C ARG A 25 -1.34 -15.05 -4.40
N VAL A 26 -0.32 -15.19 -5.26
CA VAL A 26 -0.20 -16.29 -6.22
C VAL A 26 1.19 -16.88 -6.07
N GLY A 27 1.29 -18.09 -5.51
CA GLY A 27 2.58 -18.69 -5.19
C GLY A 27 3.38 -17.78 -4.25
N PRO A 28 4.61 -17.41 -4.59
CA PRO A 28 5.42 -16.51 -3.77
C PRO A 28 5.07 -15.02 -3.95
N HIS A 29 4.31 -14.65 -4.97
CA HIS A 29 4.03 -13.25 -5.30
C HIS A 29 2.80 -12.74 -4.56
N VAL A 30 2.93 -11.57 -3.93
CA VAL A 30 1.82 -10.87 -3.27
C VAL A 30 1.70 -9.47 -3.87
N ALA A 31 0.50 -9.13 -4.34
CA ALA A 31 0.18 -7.78 -4.79
C ALA A 31 -0.79 -7.16 -3.81
N VAL A 32 -0.47 -5.96 -3.31
CA VAL A 32 -1.36 -5.20 -2.42
C VAL A 32 -1.91 -4.01 -3.20
N ALA A 33 -3.22 -3.88 -3.18
CA ALA A 33 -3.93 -2.80 -3.88
C ALA A 33 -3.53 -1.43 -3.36
N GLY A 34 -3.78 -0.41 -4.16
CA GLY A 34 -3.64 0.98 -3.74
C GLY A 34 -4.38 1.20 -2.42
N THR A 35 -3.68 1.74 -1.44
CA THR A 35 -4.14 1.85 -0.06
C THR A 35 -3.99 3.27 0.42
N THR A 36 -5.09 3.85 0.89
CA THR A 36 -5.10 5.17 1.53
C THR A 36 -5.09 5.00 3.04
N GLY A 37 -4.93 6.09 3.76
CA GLY A 37 -4.92 6.07 5.21
C GLY A 37 -5.77 7.18 5.81
N ALA A 38 -6.14 7.01 7.07
CA ALA A 38 -6.84 8.01 7.86
C ALA A 38 -5.83 8.89 8.60
N GLY A 39 -6.25 10.09 8.93
CA GLY A 39 -5.46 11.03 9.72
C GLY A 39 -6.16 12.38 9.84
N PRO A 40 -5.62 13.30 10.65
CA PRO A 40 -6.14 14.66 10.71
C PRO A 40 -6.13 15.33 9.34
N ALA A 41 -7.05 16.27 9.11
CA ALA A 41 -7.15 16.98 7.84
C ALA A 41 -5.80 17.62 7.46
N GLY A 42 -5.35 17.38 6.23
CA GLY A 42 -4.10 17.93 5.71
C GLY A 42 -2.82 17.28 6.20
N ASP A 43 -2.91 16.25 7.04
CA ASP A 43 -1.74 15.56 7.59
C ASP A 43 -1.36 14.37 6.71
N ILE A 44 -0.53 14.63 5.70
CA ILE A 44 -0.11 13.61 4.74
C ILE A 44 0.75 12.53 5.40
N ALA A 45 1.58 12.90 6.38
CA ALA A 45 2.42 11.95 7.09
C ALA A 45 1.57 10.93 7.86
N ALA A 46 0.53 11.39 8.55
CA ALA A 46 -0.39 10.51 9.26
C ALA A 46 -1.12 9.57 8.30
N GLN A 47 -1.58 10.09 7.16
CA GLN A 47 -2.23 9.26 6.13
C GLN A 47 -1.26 8.21 5.57
N ALA A 48 -0.03 8.59 5.28
CA ALA A 48 0.98 7.65 4.77
C ALA A 48 1.28 6.56 5.80
N ARG A 49 1.41 6.93 7.07
CA ARG A 49 1.69 5.99 8.15
C ARG A 49 0.56 4.97 8.30
N ASP A 50 -0.68 5.45 8.26
CA ASP A 50 -1.85 4.58 8.36
C ASP A 50 -2.00 3.69 7.12
N ALA A 51 -1.72 4.21 5.92
CA ALA A 51 -1.72 3.43 4.69
C ALA A 51 -0.71 2.27 4.79
N LEU A 52 0.49 2.53 5.26
CA LEU A 52 1.50 1.48 5.43
C LEU A 52 1.11 0.46 6.48
N ARG A 53 0.43 0.88 7.56
CA ARG A 53 -0.11 -0.03 8.55
C ARG A 53 -1.14 -0.98 7.93
N ARG A 54 -2.03 -0.44 7.09
CA ARG A 54 -3.05 -1.25 6.38
C ARG A 54 -2.40 -2.21 5.39
N ILE A 55 -1.34 -1.78 4.71
CA ILE A 55 -0.57 -2.63 3.81
C ILE A 55 0.09 -3.78 4.59
N GLU A 56 0.67 -3.49 5.73
CA GLU A 56 1.29 -4.52 6.57
C GLU A 56 0.27 -5.56 7.01
N ILE A 57 -0.92 -5.12 7.44
CA ILE A 57 -1.99 -6.04 7.82
C ILE A 57 -2.38 -6.94 6.64
N ALA A 58 -2.54 -6.36 5.45
CA ALA A 58 -2.89 -7.12 4.25
C ALA A 58 -1.80 -8.14 3.90
N LEU A 59 -0.53 -7.75 3.99
CA LEU A 59 0.60 -8.66 3.77
C LEU A 59 0.56 -9.82 4.76
N GLN A 60 0.34 -9.55 6.04
CA GLN A 60 0.28 -10.58 7.07
C GLN A 60 -0.85 -11.57 6.81
N GLN A 61 -2.01 -11.07 6.39
CA GLN A 61 -3.15 -11.92 6.04
C GLN A 61 -2.87 -12.79 4.80
N ALA A 62 -1.95 -12.36 3.95
CA ALA A 62 -1.49 -13.13 2.80
C ALA A 62 -0.28 -14.01 3.11
N GLY A 63 0.17 -14.05 4.36
CA GLY A 63 1.32 -14.85 4.78
C GLY A 63 2.66 -14.22 4.45
N ALA A 64 2.71 -12.90 4.31
CA ALA A 64 3.91 -12.13 4.00
C ALA A 64 4.21 -11.11 5.10
N ALA A 65 5.29 -10.38 4.96
CA ALA A 65 5.70 -9.33 5.90
C ALA A 65 6.29 -8.17 5.12
N LEU A 66 6.49 -7.04 5.78
CA LEU A 66 7.14 -5.87 5.17
C LEU A 66 8.51 -6.22 4.59
N THR A 67 9.25 -7.13 5.23
CA THR A 67 10.56 -7.59 4.77
C THR A 67 10.52 -8.29 3.42
N ASP A 68 9.34 -8.74 2.98
CA ASP A 68 9.16 -9.40 1.68
C ASP A 68 8.85 -8.40 0.56
N VAL A 69 8.62 -7.12 0.89
CA VAL A 69 8.26 -6.10 -0.09
C VAL A 69 9.46 -5.80 -1.00
N VAL A 70 9.24 -5.86 -2.31
CA VAL A 70 10.26 -5.58 -3.33
C VAL A 70 10.01 -4.29 -4.08
N ARG A 71 8.77 -3.78 -4.05
CA ARG A 71 8.40 -2.54 -4.75
C ARG A 71 7.28 -1.83 -4.01
N THR A 72 7.39 -0.50 -3.95
CA THR A 72 6.29 0.39 -3.58
C THR A 72 6.06 1.43 -4.67
N ARG A 73 4.81 1.85 -4.83
CA ARG A 73 4.44 3.00 -5.64
C ARG A 73 3.61 3.93 -4.79
N LEU A 74 3.98 5.20 -4.79
CA LEU A 74 3.37 6.21 -3.95
C LEU A 74 2.79 7.31 -4.86
N TYR A 75 1.51 7.58 -4.69
CA TYR A 75 0.77 8.58 -5.44
C TYR A 75 0.39 9.70 -4.48
N VAL A 76 0.80 10.93 -4.79
CA VAL A 76 0.52 12.09 -3.94
C VAL A 76 -0.21 13.15 -4.76
N THR A 77 -1.06 13.93 -4.10
CA THR A 77 -1.77 15.02 -4.77
C THR A 77 -0.96 16.31 -4.82
N ASP A 78 0.13 16.39 -4.05
CA ASP A 78 1.05 17.53 -4.04
C ASP A 78 2.48 17.03 -3.85
N ILE A 79 3.24 16.97 -4.93
CA ILE A 79 4.61 16.42 -4.92
C ILE A 79 5.57 17.31 -4.12
N SER A 80 5.24 18.59 -3.89
CA SER A 80 6.08 19.44 -3.06
C SER A 80 6.20 18.94 -1.62
N ARG A 81 5.26 18.07 -1.19
CA ARG A 81 5.25 17.47 0.15
C ARG A 81 5.91 16.09 0.20
N TRP A 82 6.70 15.75 -0.82
CA TRP A 82 7.28 14.41 -0.92
C TRP A 82 8.14 14.01 0.29
N ARG A 83 8.80 14.99 0.95
CA ARG A 83 9.68 14.69 2.09
C ARG A 83 8.92 14.14 3.27
N GLU A 84 7.72 14.63 3.54
CA GLU A 84 6.87 14.13 4.63
C GLU A 84 6.52 12.65 4.42
N VAL A 85 6.20 12.29 3.18
CA VAL A 85 5.90 10.90 2.82
C VAL A 85 7.17 10.06 2.82
N ALA A 86 8.28 10.60 2.32
CA ALA A 86 9.57 9.90 2.27
C ALA A 86 10.05 9.52 3.68
N GLU A 87 9.89 10.40 4.66
CA GLU A 87 10.28 10.11 6.04
C GLU A 87 9.48 8.94 6.62
N VAL A 88 8.19 8.90 6.37
CA VAL A 88 7.32 7.79 6.82
C VAL A 88 7.74 6.49 6.12
N HIS A 89 7.98 6.54 4.81
CA HIS A 89 8.41 5.39 4.04
C HIS A 89 9.77 4.87 4.55
N ALA A 90 10.71 5.77 4.85
CA ALA A 90 12.02 5.40 5.36
C ALA A 90 11.94 4.74 6.74
N GLN A 91 11.01 5.18 7.60
CA GLN A 91 10.80 4.54 8.90
C GLN A 91 10.37 3.08 8.74
N ALA A 92 9.51 2.80 7.77
CA ALA A 92 9.02 1.45 7.51
C ALA A 92 10.04 0.59 6.76
N PHE A 93 10.73 1.16 5.76
CA PHE A 93 11.51 0.41 4.78
C PHE A 93 13.01 0.72 4.77
N GLY A 94 13.50 1.54 5.71
CA GLY A 94 14.90 1.96 5.69
C GLY A 94 15.92 0.82 5.72
N GLN A 95 15.57 -0.32 6.30
CA GLN A 95 16.42 -1.51 6.36
C GLN A 95 16.10 -2.52 5.26
N ILE A 96 14.93 -2.41 4.62
CA ILE A 96 14.47 -3.34 3.58
C ILE A 96 14.83 -2.82 2.20
N ARG A 97 14.58 -1.55 1.98
CA ARG A 97 14.91 -0.79 0.75
C ARG A 97 14.34 -1.39 -0.52
N PRO A 98 13.02 -1.52 -0.62
CA PRO A 98 12.39 -1.91 -1.88
C PRO A 98 12.66 -0.85 -2.94
N VAL A 99 12.53 -1.21 -4.22
CA VAL A 99 12.46 -0.18 -5.25
C VAL A 99 11.20 0.64 -5.06
N ALA A 100 11.25 1.94 -5.31
CA ALA A 100 10.12 2.82 -5.04
C ALA A 100 9.99 3.90 -6.12
N THR A 101 8.74 4.30 -6.37
CA THR A 101 8.43 5.40 -7.28
C THR A 101 7.38 6.28 -6.60
N MET A 102 7.56 7.59 -6.64
CA MET A 102 6.57 8.55 -6.15
C MET A 102 6.23 9.53 -7.26
N VAL A 103 4.94 9.71 -7.53
CA VAL A 103 4.47 10.62 -8.57
C VAL A 103 3.29 11.44 -8.05
N GLU A 104 3.14 12.65 -8.61
CA GLU A 104 1.96 13.47 -8.37
C GLU A 104 0.84 13.00 -9.27
N VAL A 105 -0.37 12.94 -8.73
CA VAL A 105 -1.58 12.62 -9.48
C VAL A 105 -2.58 13.76 -9.34
N SER A 106 -3.50 13.89 -10.32
CA SER A 106 -4.49 14.96 -10.34
C SER A 106 -5.46 14.89 -9.17
N ALA A 107 -5.83 13.67 -8.74
CA ALA A 107 -6.78 13.45 -7.66
C ALA A 107 -6.72 11.99 -7.21
N LEU A 108 -7.14 11.76 -5.99
CA LEU A 108 -7.47 10.43 -5.49
C LEU A 108 -8.99 10.32 -5.38
N ILE A 109 -9.49 9.21 -4.88
CA ILE A 109 -10.92 8.91 -4.91
C ILE A 109 -11.78 9.87 -4.07
N ALA A 110 -11.18 10.56 -3.11
CA ALA A 110 -11.86 11.55 -2.28
C ALA A 110 -10.95 12.75 -2.06
N PRO A 111 -11.51 13.98 -1.92
CA PRO A 111 -10.69 15.19 -1.87
C PRO A 111 -9.82 15.32 -0.62
N GLU A 112 -10.18 14.68 0.48
CA GLU A 112 -9.37 14.69 1.71
C GLU A 112 -8.17 13.76 1.64
N LEU A 113 -8.10 12.86 0.66
CA LEU A 113 -7.00 11.92 0.53
C LEU A 113 -5.82 12.58 -0.17
N LEU A 114 -4.65 12.49 0.44
CA LEU A 114 -3.43 13.17 -0.01
C LEU A 114 -2.38 12.21 -0.54
N VAL A 115 -2.47 10.92 -0.18
CA VAL A 115 -1.49 9.91 -0.55
C VAL A 115 -2.16 8.54 -0.68
N GLU A 116 -1.69 7.77 -1.65
CA GLU A 116 -2.09 6.38 -1.85
C GLU A 116 -0.84 5.57 -2.13
N ILE A 117 -0.73 4.39 -1.53
CA ILE A 117 0.47 3.54 -1.63
C ILE A 117 0.05 2.14 -2.04
N GLU A 118 0.79 1.54 -2.95
CA GLU A 118 0.65 0.12 -3.29
C GLU A 118 1.99 -0.59 -3.12
N ALA A 119 1.94 -1.91 -2.97
CA ALA A 119 3.14 -2.70 -2.73
C ALA A 119 3.08 -4.04 -3.44
N ASP A 120 4.23 -4.50 -3.89
CA ASP A 120 4.44 -5.85 -4.38
C ASP A 120 5.45 -6.54 -3.46
N ALA A 121 5.17 -7.79 -3.11
CA ALA A 121 6.05 -8.58 -2.25
C ALA A 121 6.33 -9.95 -2.88
N TYR A 122 7.45 -10.52 -2.50
CA TYR A 122 7.86 -11.85 -2.96
C TYR A 122 8.31 -12.63 -1.74
N VAL A 123 7.58 -13.71 -1.44
CA VAL A 123 7.86 -14.57 -0.29
C VAL A 123 8.71 -15.74 -0.76
N GLU A 124 9.93 -15.82 -0.28
CA GLU A 124 10.80 -16.94 -0.62
C GLU A 124 10.27 -18.24 0.00
N PRO A 125 10.34 -19.34 -0.76
CA PRO A 125 9.91 -20.64 -0.27
C PRO A 125 10.82 -21.19 0.84
#